data_59afc70432de561ecd5755ee7146dcb8
#
_entry.id   59afc70432de561ecd5755ee7146dcb8
#
_cell.length_a   1.000
_cell.length_b   1.000
_cell.length_c   1.000
_cell.angle_alpha   90.00
_cell.angle_beta   90.00
_cell.angle_gamma   90.00
#
_symmetry.space_group_name_H-M   'P 1'
#
loop_
_entity.id
_entity.type
_entity.pdbx_description
1 polymer ?
#
loop_
_entity_poly.entity_id
_entity_poly.type
_entity_poly.pdbx_seq_one_letter_code
_entity_poly.pdbx_strand_id
1 'polypeptide(L)'
;MSKNVLVIGTGTIGEPLIGLLADHKDSLGLDNVIFFKRTPLSDERGKVESLLRKGAKIVSTSDALSEFHQLGFNEATDVEQAYAESDVIIDCTPSGNANWDNIYSSLDQKKRFMAQGSEHGFGSFFAWGINNEILKEESNKFL
;
A
#
# COMPACT_ATOMS: atom_id res chain seq x y z
N MET A 1 -13.47 9.11 -11.70
CA MET A 1 -13.14 8.48 -10.39
C MET A 1 -11.65 8.30 -10.31
N SER A 2 -11.03 8.76 -9.25
CA SER A 2 -9.61 8.52 -9.01
C SER A 2 -9.36 7.04 -8.73
N LYS A 3 -8.23 6.51 -9.21
CA LYS A 3 -7.79 5.15 -8.97
C LYS A 3 -6.50 5.19 -8.16
N ASN A 4 -6.63 5.00 -6.87
CA ASN A 4 -5.53 5.10 -5.92
C ASN A 4 -5.17 3.74 -5.35
N VAL A 5 -3.87 3.44 -5.30
CA VAL A 5 -3.32 2.23 -4.68
C VAL A 5 -2.48 2.63 -3.48
N LEU A 6 -2.78 2.02 -2.33
CA LEU A 6 -1.98 2.15 -1.12
C LEU A 6 -1.23 0.84 -0.85
N VAL A 7 0.08 0.92 -0.73
CA VAL A 7 0.93 -0.21 -0.35
C VAL A 7 1.40 -0.04 1.08
N ILE A 8 1.16 -1.06 1.90
CA ILE A 8 1.58 -1.11 3.30
C ILE A 8 2.85 -1.95 3.42
N GLY A 9 3.92 -1.33 3.89
CA GLY A 9 5.21 -1.97 4.05
C GLY A 9 6.20 -1.64 2.93
N THR A 10 7.43 -1.34 3.34
CA THR A 10 8.56 -0.97 2.46
C THR A 10 9.73 -1.94 2.59
N GLY A 11 9.42 -3.20 2.89
CA GLY A 11 10.41 -4.28 2.98
C GLY A 11 10.79 -4.85 1.62
N THR A 12 11.34 -6.07 1.63
CA THR A 12 11.86 -6.77 0.46
C THR A 12 10.88 -6.89 -0.70
N ILE A 13 9.59 -6.94 -0.41
CA ILE A 13 8.52 -7.06 -1.42
C ILE A 13 7.85 -5.71 -1.67
N GLY A 14 7.53 -4.96 -0.62
CA GLY A 14 6.82 -3.69 -0.74
C GLY A 14 7.60 -2.64 -1.53
N GLU A 15 8.88 -2.46 -1.26
CA GLU A 15 9.70 -1.47 -1.97
C GLU A 15 9.72 -1.68 -3.49
N PRO A 16 10.10 -2.86 -4.02
CA PRO A 16 10.09 -3.08 -5.47
C PRO A 16 8.67 -2.99 -6.07
N LEU A 17 7.64 -3.44 -5.35
CA LEU A 17 6.25 -3.31 -5.82
C LEU A 17 5.85 -1.84 -5.96
N ILE A 18 6.14 -1.00 -4.96
CA ILE A 18 5.84 0.44 -5.02
C ILE A 18 6.56 1.08 -6.22
N GLY A 19 7.84 0.74 -6.41
CA GLY A 19 8.62 1.23 -7.54
C GLY A 19 8.03 0.84 -8.89
N LEU A 20 7.62 -0.41 -9.07
CA LEU A 20 6.98 -0.90 -10.30
C LEU A 20 5.63 -0.22 -10.55
N LEU A 21 4.80 -0.09 -9.52
CA LEU A 21 3.51 0.59 -9.64
C LEU A 21 3.70 2.06 -10.04
N ALA A 22 4.67 2.75 -9.45
CA ALA A 22 4.98 4.14 -9.79
C ALA A 22 5.51 4.29 -11.22
N ASP A 23 6.45 3.43 -11.65
CA ASP A 23 7.01 3.44 -13.00
C ASP A 23 5.95 3.16 -14.08
N HIS A 24 4.95 2.34 -13.76
CA HIS A 24 3.88 1.94 -14.69
C HIS A 24 2.53 2.60 -14.40
N LYS A 25 2.51 3.63 -13.58
CA LYS A 25 1.29 4.30 -13.11
C LYS A 25 0.33 4.64 -14.25
N ASP A 26 0.83 5.28 -15.28
CA ASP A 26 0.01 5.73 -16.41
C ASP A 26 -0.54 4.56 -17.23
N SER A 27 0.27 3.54 -17.51
CA SER A 27 -0.16 2.35 -18.24
C SER A 27 -1.19 1.51 -17.48
N LEU A 28 -1.16 1.55 -16.15
CA LEU A 28 -2.12 0.89 -15.28
C LEU A 28 -3.38 1.75 -15.05
N GLY A 29 -3.39 2.99 -15.53
CA GLY A 29 -4.48 3.94 -15.32
C GLY A 29 -4.66 4.33 -13.85
N LEU A 30 -3.57 4.38 -13.08
CA LEU A 30 -3.58 4.82 -11.70
C LEU A 30 -3.37 6.32 -11.60
N ASP A 31 -4.11 6.97 -10.72
CA ASP A 31 -3.91 8.39 -10.41
C ASP A 31 -2.82 8.59 -9.36
N ASN A 32 -2.83 7.76 -8.32
CA ASN A 32 -1.83 7.82 -7.26
C ASN A 32 -1.35 6.43 -6.85
N VAL A 33 -0.04 6.34 -6.62
CA VAL A 33 0.62 5.25 -5.90
C VAL A 33 1.09 5.81 -4.57
N ILE A 34 0.56 5.28 -3.49
CA ILE A 34 0.78 5.76 -2.13
C ILE A 34 1.44 4.63 -1.35
N PHE A 35 2.39 4.92 -0.50
CA PHE A 35 3.01 3.91 0.35
C PHE A 35 3.07 4.36 1.80
N PHE A 36 2.79 3.43 2.69
CA PHE A 36 2.90 3.62 4.12
C PHE A 36 4.29 3.23 4.62
N LYS A 37 4.94 4.14 5.31
CA LYS A 37 6.16 3.86 6.04
C LYS A 37 5.98 4.24 7.51
N ARG A 38 6.13 3.25 8.38
CA ARG A 38 5.87 3.41 9.82
C ARG A 38 7.00 4.15 10.54
N THR A 39 8.25 3.80 10.22
CA THR A 39 9.39 4.23 11.02
C THR A 39 10.28 5.18 10.23
N PRO A 40 10.52 6.41 10.75
CA PRO A 40 11.42 7.37 10.13
C PRO A 40 12.87 7.01 10.45
N LEU A 41 13.51 6.23 9.56
CA LEU A 41 14.90 5.80 9.71
C LEU A 41 15.81 6.57 8.75
N SER A 42 16.86 7.17 9.28
CA SER A 42 17.82 7.97 8.50
C SER A 42 18.61 7.13 7.49
N ASP A 43 18.91 5.87 7.81
CA ASP A 43 19.61 4.91 6.94
C ASP A 43 18.75 4.42 5.77
N GLU A 44 17.43 4.53 5.87
CA GLU A 44 16.50 4.22 4.77
C GLU A 44 16.10 5.43 3.93
N ARG A 45 16.69 6.61 4.17
CA ARG A 45 16.37 7.84 3.45
C ARG A 45 16.50 7.68 1.94
N GLY A 46 17.58 7.07 1.45
CA GLY A 46 17.80 6.86 0.02
C GLY A 46 16.73 6.00 -0.65
N LYS A 47 16.21 5.00 0.07
CA LYS A 47 15.09 4.16 -0.37
C LYS A 47 13.84 5.02 -0.58
N VAL A 48 13.46 5.79 0.43
CA VAL A 48 12.27 6.66 0.38
C VAL A 48 12.41 7.70 -0.74
N GLU A 49 13.55 8.38 -0.82
CA GLU A 49 13.81 9.37 -1.88
C GLU A 49 13.71 8.75 -3.28
N SER A 50 14.16 7.51 -3.46
CA SER A 50 14.02 6.81 -4.74
C SER A 50 12.56 6.60 -5.13
N LEU A 51 11.72 6.18 -4.20
CA LEU A 51 10.28 5.99 -4.43
C LEU A 51 9.56 7.31 -4.74
N LEU A 52 9.91 8.38 -4.01
CA LEU A 52 9.34 9.70 -4.24
C LEU A 52 9.73 10.27 -5.62
N ARG A 53 10.99 10.07 -6.06
CA ARG A 53 11.43 10.46 -7.43
C ARG A 53 10.68 9.74 -8.53
N LYS A 54 10.17 8.53 -8.29
CA LYS A 54 9.30 7.78 -9.23
C LYS A 54 7.87 8.28 -9.23
N GLY A 55 7.52 9.20 -8.34
CA GLY A 55 6.20 9.79 -8.21
C GLY A 55 5.26 9.11 -7.22
N ALA A 56 5.76 8.17 -6.42
CA ALA A 56 4.99 7.63 -5.30
C ALA A 56 4.85 8.69 -4.18
N LYS A 57 3.79 8.58 -3.38
CA LYS A 57 3.50 9.48 -2.26
C LYS A 57 3.68 8.75 -0.94
N ILE A 58 4.35 9.37 0.02
CA ILE A 58 4.57 8.81 1.33
C ILE A 58 3.47 9.21 2.32
N VAL A 59 3.01 8.24 3.10
CA VAL A 59 2.13 8.47 4.26
C VAL A 59 2.67 7.75 5.49
N SER A 60 2.33 8.26 6.66
CA SER A 60 2.70 7.66 7.94
C SER A 60 1.62 7.93 8.99
N THR A 61 1.82 7.42 10.20
CA THR A 61 0.96 7.74 11.34
C THR A 61 1.19 9.16 11.81
N SER A 62 0.16 9.80 12.36
CA SER A 62 0.20 11.20 12.81
C SER A 62 1.35 11.48 13.78
N ASP A 63 1.65 10.52 14.68
CA ASP A 63 2.73 10.62 15.67
C ASP A 63 4.13 10.58 15.04
N ALA A 64 4.31 9.94 13.89
CA ALA A 64 5.59 9.84 13.20
C ALA A 64 5.85 11.01 12.21
N LEU A 65 4.84 11.76 11.83
CA LEU A 65 4.97 12.80 10.79
C LEU A 65 6.03 13.85 11.12
N SER A 66 6.14 14.28 12.38
CA SER A 66 7.12 15.29 12.77
C SER A 66 8.56 14.83 12.52
N GLU A 67 8.86 13.55 12.76
CA GLU A 67 10.18 12.98 12.53
C GLU A 67 10.47 12.81 11.03
N PHE A 68 9.47 12.42 10.22
CA PHE A 68 9.61 12.41 8.77
C PHE A 68 9.91 13.80 8.22
N HIS A 69 9.23 14.83 8.71
CA HIS A 69 9.49 16.22 8.32
C HIS A 69 10.90 16.68 8.73
N GLN A 70 11.38 16.28 9.92
CA GLN A 70 12.76 16.56 10.36
C GLN A 70 13.81 15.87 9.46
N LEU A 71 13.50 14.71 8.90
CA LEU A 71 14.34 14.02 7.91
C LEU A 71 14.26 14.66 6.51
N GLY A 72 13.42 15.67 6.32
CA GLY A 72 13.27 16.41 5.07
C GLY A 72 12.15 15.91 4.16
N PHE A 73 11.31 14.97 4.62
CA PHE A 73 10.14 14.48 3.88
C PHE A 73 8.90 15.33 4.21
N ASN A 74 8.91 16.58 3.81
CA ASN A 74 7.84 17.54 4.11
C ASN A 74 6.51 17.20 3.43
N GLU A 75 6.53 16.38 2.39
CA GLU A 75 5.36 15.86 1.68
C GLU A 75 4.66 14.69 2.39
N ALA A 76 5.25 14.14 3.44
CA ALA A 76 4.63 13.06 4.21
C ALA A 76 3.33 13.53 4.86
N THR A 77 2.25 12.76 4.66
CA THR A 77 0.92 13.06 5.18
C THR A 77 0.36 11.89 6.01
N ASP A 78 -0.78 12.12 6.64
CA ASP A 78 -1.42 11.12 7.51
C ASP A 78 -2.00 9.95 6.70
N VAL A 79 -1.79 8.73 7.19
CA VAL A 79 -2.26 7.50 6.57
C VAL A 79 -3.78 7.35 6.58
N GLU A 80 -4.48 7.97 7.52
CA GLU A 80 -5.94 7.87 7.62
C GLU A 80 -6.64 8.41 6.37
N GLN A 81 -6.12 9.49 5.81
CA GLN A 81 -6.61 10.01 4.54
C GLN A 81 -6.36 9.01 3.40
N ALA A 82 -5.19 8.39 3.36
CA ALA A 82 -4.87 7.40 2.33
C ALA A 82 -5.78 6.16 2.44
N TYR A 83 -6.11 5.70 3.65
CA TYR A 83 -7.11 4.65 3.84
C TYR A 83 -8.47 5.03 3.26
N ALA A 84 -8.92 6.27 3.47
CA ALA A 84 -10.19 6.73 2.94
C ALA A 84 -10.21 6.82 1.41
N GLU A 85 -9.14 7.33 0.80
CA GLU A 85 -9.08 7.67 -0.64
C GLU A 85 -8.62 6.52 -1.54
N SER A 86 -8.03 5.45 -1.01
CA SER A 86 -7.52 4.35 -1.82
C SER A 86 -8.61 3.37 -2.22
N ASP A 87 -8.55 2.90 -3.46
CA ASP A 87 -9.45 1.87 -4.01
C ASP A 87 -8.91 0.46 -3.77
N VAL A 88 -7.58 0.33 -3.77
CA VAL A 88 -6.88 -0.93 -3.54
C VAL A 88 -5.85 -0.73 -2.44
N ILE A 89 -5.83 -1.63 -1.47
CA ILE A 89 -4.83 -1.69 -0.40
C ILE A 89 -4.07 -3.00 -0.53
N ILE A 90 -2.76 -2.90 -0.69
CA ILE A 90 -1.86 -4.06 -0.82
C ILE A 90 -0.97 -4.11 0.43
N ASP A 91 -1.16 -5.14 1.24
CA ASP A 91 -0.37 -5.36 2.44
C ASP A 91 0.84 -6.24 2.13
N CYS A 92 2.02 -5.65 2.21
CA CYS A 92 3.32 -6.30 2.01
C CYS A 92 4.05 -6.59 3.32
N THR A 93 3.32 -6.60 4.43
CA THR A 93 3.87 -6.92 5.75
C THR A 93 3.63 -8.37 6.12
N PRO A 94 4.34 -8.92 7.12
CA PRO A 94 4.04 -10.23 7.69
C PRO A 94 2.83 -10.20 8.65
N SER A 95 2.03 -9.13 8.64
CA SER A 95 0.94 -8.89 9.60
C SER A 95 -0.40 -8.60 8.90
N GLY A 96 -0.58 -9.03 7.66
CA GLY A 96 -1.78 -8.75 6.87
C GLY A 96 -3.09 -9.16 7.57
N ASN A 97 -3.13 -10.35 8.17
CA ASN A 97 -4.30 -10.81 8.92
C ASN A 97 -4.57 -9.92 10.16
N ALA A 98 -3.54 -9.56 10.91
CA ALA A 98 -3.69 -8.65 12.07
C ALA A 98 -4.11 -7.23 11.62
N ASN A 99 -3.56 -6.75 10.52
CA ASN A 99 -3.96 -5.46 9.94
C ASN A 99 -5.40 -5.50 9.43
N TRP A 100 -5.86 -6.63 8.89
CA TRP A 100 -7.27 -6.81 8.58
C TRP A 100 -8.15 -6.63 9.80
N ASP A 101 -7.87 -7.37 10.87
CA ASP A 101 -8.69 -7.34 12.09
C ASP A 101 -8.70 -5.97 12.77
N ASN A 102 -7.57 -5.28 12.77
CA ASN A 102 -7.41 -4.03 13.51
C ASN A 102 -7.76 -2.78 12.69
N ILE A 103 -7.65 -2.83 11.35
CA ILE A 103 -7.74 -1.64 10.49
C ILE A 103 -8.72 -1.88 9.34
N TYR A 104 -8.40 -2.84 8.44
CA TYR A 104 -9.07 -2.91 7.14
C TYR A 104 -10.52 -3.35 7.21
N SER A 105 -10.90 -4.15 8.21
CA SER A 105 -12.28 -4.59 8.40
C SER A 105 -13.26 -3.45 8.69
N SER A 106 -12.75 -2.33 9.20
CA SER A 106 -13.53 -1.12 9.48
C SER A 106 -13.66 -0.15 8.30
N LEU A 107 -12.86 -0.36 7.24
CA LEU A 107 -12.88 0.49 6.05
C LEU A 107 -14.06 0.16 5.12
N ASP A 108 -14.31 1.03 4.15
CA ASP A 108 -15.33 0.78 3.12
C ASP A 108 -15.04 -0.53 2.37
N GLN A 109 -15.96 -1.47 2.47
CA GLN A 109 -15.82 -2.81 1.88
C GLN A 109 -16.00 -2.85 0.34
N LYS A 110 -16.21 -1.71 -0.30
CA LYS A 110 -16.10 -1.58 -1.76
C LYS A 110 -14.65 -1.58 -2.23
N LYS A 111 -13.71 -1.32 -1.34
CA LYS A 111 -12.27 -1.39 -1.62
C LYS A 111 -11.85 -2.85 -1.86
N ARG A 112 -10.72 -3.00 -2.55
CA ARG A 112 -10.06 -4.30 -2.72
C ARG A 112 -8.84 -4.39 -1.82
N PHE A 113 -8.67 -5.53 -1.19
CA PHE A 113 -7.56 -5.79 -0.26
C PHE A 113 -6.76 -6.99 -0.76
N MET A 114 -5.45 -6.85 -0.77
CA MET A 114 -4.53 -7.92 -1.15
C MET A 114 -3.44 -8.03 -0.10
N ALA A 115 -3.16 -9.25 0.32
CA ALA A 115 -1.97 -9.56 1.13
C ALA A 115 -1.07 -10.50 0.35
N GLN A 116 0.14 -10.77 0.87
CA GLN A 116 1.06 -11.67 0.19
C GLN A 116 1.28 -12.96 0.94
N GLY A 117 1.51 -13.94 0.11
CA GLY A 117 2.15 -15.24 0.27
C GLY A 117 2.00 -16.03 1.54
N SER A 118 2.37 -15.50 2.68
CA SER A 118 2.34 -16.22 3.97
C SER A 118 1.10 -15.94 4.83
N GLU A 119 0.24 -15.03 4.40
CA GLU A 119 -0.97 -14.61 5.14
C GLU A 119 -2.15 -15.56 4.90
N HIS A 120 -1.97 -16.84 5.19
CA HIS A 120 -3.01 -17.86 5.03
C HIS A 120 -4.32 -17.44 5.70
N GLY A 121 -5.42 -17.58 4.95
CA GLY A 121 -6.75 -17.22 5.44
C GLY A 121 -7.13 -15.76 5.25
N PHE A 122 -6.24 -14.90 4.74
CA PHE A 122 -6.55 -13.51 4.46
C PHE A 122 -7.69 -13.37 3.43
N GLY A 123 -7.60 -14.09 2.32
CA GLY A 123 -8.59 -14.02 1.25
C GLY A 123 -8.44 -15.15 0.25
N SER A 124 -9.12 -15.02 -0.90
CA SER A 124 -9.02 -15.99 -1.99
C SER A 124 -7.65 -15.94 -2.65
N PHE A 125 -7.03 -17.11 -2.87
CA PHE A 125 -5.77 -17.17 -3.60
C PHE A 125 -5.93 -16.66 -5.04
N PHE A 126 -5.10 -15.72 -5.43
CA PHE A 126 -5.14 -15.14 -6.76
C PHE A 126 -3.77 -15.26 -7.45
N ALA A 127 -3.80 -15.71 -8.70
CA ALA A 127 -2.63 -15.68 -9.57
C ALA A 127 -3.05 -15.27 -10.98
N TRP A 128 -2.47 -14.18 -11.47
CA TRP A 128 -2.78 -13.65 -12.80
C TRP A 128 -2.56 -14.70 -13.89
N GLY A 129 -3.54 -14.83 -14.76
CA GLY A 129 -3.50 -15.78 -15.87
C GLY A 129 -3.88 -17.22 -15.50
N ILE A 130 -4.06 -17.52 -14.21
CA ILE A 130 -4.46 -18.84 -13.71
C ILE A 130 -5.94 -18.86 -13.30
N ASN A 131 -6.34 -17.94 -12.46
CA ASN A 131 -7.70 -17.90 -11.90
C ASN A 131 -8.28 -16.48 -11.87
N ASN A 132 -8.16 -15.77 -12.98
CA ASN A 132 -8.64 -14.38 -13.10
C ASN A 132 -10.14 -14.21 -12.83
N GLU A 133 -10.93 -15.28 -12.96
CA GLU A 133 -12.36 -15.28 -12.71
C GLU A 133 -12.71 -14.89 -11.27
N ILE A 134 -11.84 -15.16 -10.30
CA ILE A 134 -12.12 -14.83 -8.90
C ILE A 134 -12.21 -13.31 -8.65
N LEU A 135 -11.63 -12.50 -9.52
CA LEU A 135 -11.76 -11.04 -9.44
C LEU A 135 -13.18 -10.53 -9.69
N LYS A 136 -14.04 -11.38 -10.25
CA LYS A 136 -15.46 -11.11 -10.51
C LYS A 136 -16.36 -11.56 -9.37
N GLU A 137 -15.81 -12.31 -8.40
CA GLU A 137 -16.55 -12.76 -7.24
C GLU A 137 -16.88 -11.59 -6.30
N GLU A 138 -17.80 -11.80 -5.39
CA GLU A 138 -18.18 -10.79 -4.39
C GLU A 138 -17.06 -10.54 -3.36
N SER A 139 -16.08 -11.44 -3.26
CA SER A 139 -14.94 -11.29 -2.37
C SER A 139 -14.13 -10.03 -2.73
N ASN A 140 -13.75 -9.28 -1.73
CA ASN A 140 -12.87 -8.13 -1.86
C ASN A 140 -11.47 -8.35 -1.27
N LYS A 141 -11.17 -9.59 -0.82
CA LYS A 141 -9.89 -9.98 -0.21
C LYS A 141 -9.19 -11.05 -1.04
N PHE A 142 -7.93 -10.81 -1.35
CA PHE A 142 -7.08 -11.67 -2.19
C PHE A 142 -5.72 -11.91 -1.53
N LEU A 143 -5.16 -13.10 -1.76
CA LEU A 143 -3.85 -13.51 -1.29
C LEU A 143 -2.97 -13.93 -2.48
#